data_24cc2425e065fa1e240881d80588b4ff
#
_entry.id   24cc2425e065fa1e240881d80588b4ff
#
_cell.length_a   1.000
_cell.length_b   1.000
_cell.length_c   1.000
_cell.angle_alpha   90.00
_cell.angle_beta   90.00
_cell.angle_gamma   90.00
#
_symmetry.space_group_name_H-M   'P 1'
#
loop_
_entity.id
_entity.type
_entity.pdbx_description
1 polymer ?
#
loop_
_entity_poly.entity_id
_entity_poly.type
_entity_poly.pdbx_seq_one_letter_code
_entity_poly.pdbx_strand_id
1 'polypeptide(L)'
;SDKIFYDSLLDNLSEQFEQFELDELFIVNKIIIDISSLSLKNNRLDNLEKAIEMSQKIMAKIQDWNRMPILKLIEWKYFLIKQKDIIKAEQSFMKACLFAQMTADQYLENKLIQEWEKDVKSY
;
A
#
# COMPACT_ATOMS: atom_id res chain seq x y z
N SER A 1 6.55 -19.74 -9.85
CA SER A 1 5.73 -19.48 -8.68
C SER A 1 5.17 -18.05 -8.73
N ASP A 2 4.19 -17.80 -7.90
CA ASP A 2 3.56 -16.47 -7.83
C ASP A 2 4.57 -15.39 -7.45
N LYS A 3 5.53 -15.72 -6.59
CA LYS A 3 6.58 -14.77 -6.18
C LYS A 3 7.40 -14.31 -7.37
N ILE A 4 7.85 -15.24 -8.20
CA ILE A 4 8.66 -14.91 -9.41
C ILE A 4 7.84 -14.04 -10.34
N PHE A 5 6.55 -14.37 -10.52
CA PHE A 5 5.65 -13.60 -11.37
C PHE A 5 5.52 -12.14 -10.87
N TYR A 6 5.27 -11.96 -9.57
CA TYR A 6 5.10 -10.62 -9.00
C TYR A 6 6.39 -9.80 -9.05
N ASP A 7 7.53 -10.43 -8.76
CA ASP A 7 8.82 -9.74 -8.85
C ASP A 7 9.10 -9.28 -10.28
N SER A 8 8.85 -10.15 -11.27
CA SER A 8 9.03 -9.81 -12.68
C SER A 8 8.10 -8.68 -13.11
N LEU A 9 6.85 -8.72 -12.65
CA LEU A 9 5.88 -7.68 -12.98
C LEU A 9 6.30 -6.33 -12.40
N LEU A 10 6.72 -6.31 -11.14
CA LEU A 10 7.19 -5.07 -10.50
C LEU A 10 8.44 -4.52 -11.18
N ASP A 11 9.38 -5.40 -11.56
CA ASP A 11 10.59 -4.97 -12.28
C ASP A 11 10.24 -4.36 -13.63
N ASN A 12 9.34 -4.99 -14.39
CA ASN A 12 8.90 -4.47 -15.67
C ASN A 12 8.20 -3.11 -15.54
N LEU A 13 7.32 -2.98 -14.54
CA LEU A 13 6.64 -1.71 -14.28
C LEU A 13 7.63 -0.61 -13.89
N SER A 14 8.63 -0.97 -13.08
CA SER A 14 9.68 -0.03 -12.68
C SER A 14 10.50 0.46 -13.86
N GLU A 15 10.87 -0.44 -14.77
CA GLU A 15 11.66 -0.09 -15.95
C GLU A 15 10.88 0.81 -16.90
N GLN A 16 9.57 0.65 -16.99
CA GLN A 16 8.71 1.38 -17.91
C GLN A 16 8.06 2.62 -17.29
N PHE A 17 8.39 2.92 -16.04
CA PHE A 17 7.70 3.95 -15.26
C PHE A 17 7.64 5.30 -15.98
N GLU A 18 8.75 5.76 -16.56
CA GLU A 18 8.82 7.06 -17.22
C GLU A 18 8.06 7.11 -18.55
N GLN A 19 7.67 5.95 -19.07
CA GLN A 19 6.95 5.86 -20.35
C GLN A 19 5.42 5.89 -20.17
N PHE A 20 4.93 5.75 -18.95
CA PHE A 20 3.49 5.73 -18.69
C PHE A 20 2.90 7.14 -18.73
N GLU A 21 1.74 7.24 -19.41
CA GLU A 21 0.90 8.44 -19.34
C GLU A 21 0.27 8.56 -17.96
N LEU A 22 -0.19 9.77 -17.60
CA LEU A 22 -0.76 10.00 -16.26
C LEU A 22 -1.99 9.11 -15.99
N ASP A 23 -2.86 8.95 -17.00
CA ASP A 23 -4.04 8.09 -16.86
C ASP A 23 -3.67 6.61 -16.70
N GLU A 24 -2.60 6.17 -17.38
CA GLU A 24 -2.09 4.82 -17.23
C GLU A 24 -1.53 4.58 -15.82
N LEU A 25 -0.96 5.61 -15.20
CA LEU A 25 -0.42 5.49 -13.83
C LEU A 25 -1.50 5.16 -12.80
N PHE A 26 -2.74 5.60 -12.99
CA PHE A 26 -3.85 5.19 -12.12
C PHE A 26 -4.07 3.68 -12.18
N ILE A 27 -4.02 3.11 -13.38
CA ILE A 27 -4.18 1.66 -13.59
C ILE A 27 -3.00 0.91 -12.98
N VAL A 28 -1.78 1.37 -13.24
CA VAL A 28 -0.56 0.76 -12.70
C VAL A 28 -0.60 0.78 -11.17
N ASN A 29 -0.99 1.90 -10.58
CA ASN A 29 -1.07 2.03 -9.13
C ASN A 29 -2.08 1.04 -8.53
N LYS A 30 -3.24 0.89 -9.17
CA LYS A 30 -4.24 -0.10 -8.75
C LYS A 30 -3.66 -1.51 -8.76
N ILE A 31 -2.95 -1.87 -9.82
CA ILE A 31 -2.32 -3.18 -9.94
C ILE A 31 -1.31 -3.41 -8.82
N ILE A 32 -0.46 -2.43 -8.56
CA ILE A 32 0.57 -2.52 -7.51
C ILE A 32 -0.07 -2.69 -6.13
N ILE A 33 -1.11 -1.91 -5.84
CA ILE A 33 -1.81 -1.99 -4.56
C ILE A 33 -2.53 -3.35 -4.41
N ASP A 34 -3.15 -3.85 -5.47
CA ASP A 34 -3.80 -5.16 -5.45
C ASP A 34 -2.78 -6.28 -5.19
N ILE A 35 -1.63 -6.21 -5.86
CA ILE A 35 -0.53 -7.17 -5.64
C ILE A 35 -0.04 -7.09 -4.19
N SER A 36 0.13 -5.89 -3.66
CA SER A 36 0.61 -5.68 -2.29
C SER A 36 -0.36 -6.25 -1.27
N SER A 37 -1.65 -6.01 -1.47
CA SER A 37 -2.71 -6.54 -0.61
C SER A 37 -2.72 -8.06 -0.63
N LEU A 38 -2.56 -8.65 -1.80
CA LEU A 38 -2.49 -10.10 -1.96
C LEU A 38 -1.23 -10.68 -1.30
N SER A 39 -0.10 -9.98 -1.43
CA SER A 39 1.16 -10.38 -0.79
C SER A 39 1.02 -10.42 0.72
N LEU A 40 0.39 -9.41 1.32
CA LEU A 40 0.11 -9.39 2.76
C LEU A 40 -0.80 -10.53 3.18
N LYS A 41 -1.86 -10.78 2.44
CA LYS A 41 -2.82 -11.84 2.73
C LYS A 41 -2.17 -13.21 2.70
N ASN A 42 -1.21 -13.42 1.81
CA ASN A 42 -0.50 -14.69 1.64
C ASN A 42 0.82 -14.74 2.43
N ASN A 43 1.07 -13.77 3.27
CA ASN A 43 2.28 -13.62 4.08
C ASN A 43 3.57 -13.65 3.24
N ARG A 44 3.53 -13.01 2.07
CA ARG A 44 4.67 -12.89 1.14
C ARG A 44 5.17 -11.47 1.16
N LEU A 45 6.18 -11.21 1.97
CA LEU A 45 6.61 -9.85 2.26
C LEU A 45 7.86 -9.41 1.47
N ASP A 46 8.47 -10.32 0.71
CA ASP A 46 9.77 -10.06 0.06
C ASP A 46 9.73 -8.92 -0.97
N ASN A 47 8.63 -8.79 -1.72
CA ASN A 47 8.50 -7.76 -2.74
C ASN A 47 7.67 -6.56 -2.27
N LEU A 48 7.24 -6.55 -1.03
CA LEU A 48 6.31 -5.55 -0.51
C LEU A 48 6.96 -4.17 -0.44
N GLU A 49 8.21 -4.09 0.00
CA GLU A 49 8.94 -2.83 0.07
C GLU A 49 9.03 -2.17 -1.31
N LYS A 50 9.38 -2.95 -2.32
CA LYS A 50 9.48 -2.46 -3.69
C LYS A 50 8.14 -1.97 -4.21
N ALA A 51 7.06 -2.70 -3.93
CA ALA A 51 5.71 -2.31 -4.33
C ALA A 51 5.29 -1.01 -3.65
N ILE A 52 5.58 -0.85 -2.37
CA ILE A 52 5.30 0.37 -1.62
C ILE A 52 6.05 1.56 -2.23
N GLU A 53 7.34 1.41 -2.47
CA GLU A 53 8.16 2.46 -3.07
C GLU A 53 7.64 2.88 -4.44
N MET A 54 7.25 1.91 -5.24
CA MET A 54 6.69 2.17 -6.56
C MET A 54 5.36 2.93 -6.47
N SER A 55 4.47 2.51 -5.59
CA SER A 55 3.20 3.20 -5.39
C SER A 55 3.40 4.63 -4.88
N GLN A 56 4.33 4.83 -3.94
CA GLN A 56 4.68 6.18 -3.46
C GLN A 56 5.18 7.07 -4.60
N LYS A 57 5.99 6.53 -5.48
CA LYS A 57 6.52 7.23 -6.65
C LYS A 57 5.41 7.64 -7.60
N ILE A 58 4.45 6.75 -7.82
CA ILE A 58 3.27 7.03 -8.63
C ILE A 58 2.42 8.13 -7.98
N MET A 59 2.18 8.02 -6.68
CA MET A 59 1.37 9.00 -5.94
C MET A 59 1.99 10.41 -5.97
N ALA A 60 3.30 10.51 -6.13
CA ALA A 60 3.95 11.81 -6.30
C ALA A 60 3.62 12.45 -7.64
N LYS A 61 3.24 11.68 -8.64
CA LYS A 61 2.87 12.17 -9.96
C LYS A 61 1.36 12.32 -10.16
N ILE A 62 0.56 11.48 -9.49
CA ILE A 62 -0.90 11.51 -9.61
C ILE A 62 -1.51 11.65 -8.21
N GLN A 63 -2.73 12.18 -8.16
CA GLN A 63 -3.44 12.38 -6.91
C GLN A 63 -4.56 11.34 -6.79
N ASP A 64 -4.16 10.08 -6.59
CA ASP A 64 -5.08 8.96 -6.46
C ASP A 64 -5.54 8.84 -4.99
N TRP A 65 -6.25 9.85 -4.52
CA TRP A 65 -6.64 9.99 -3.12
C TRP A 65 -7.45 8.82 -2.58
N ASN A 66 -8.27 8.20 -3.44
CA ASN A 66 -9.11 7.06 -3.02
C ASN A 66 -8.28 5.83 -2.65
N ARG A 67 -7.05 5.72 -3.17
CA ARG A 67 -6.17 4.59 -2.88
C ARG A 67 -5.17 4.88 -1.76
N MET A 68 -5.07 6.13 -1.34
CA MET A 68 -4.14 6.50 -0.26
C MET A 68 -4.40 5.74 1.06
N PRO A 69 -5.65 5.61 1.52
CA PRO A 69 -5.88 4.86 2.76
C PRO A 69 -5.36 3.43 2.69
N ILE A 70 -5.57 2.76 1.58
CA ILE A 70 -5.11 1.36 1.42
C ILE A 70 -3.59 1.29 1.33
N LEU A 71 -2.95 2.23 0.64
CA LEU A 71 -1.48 2.29 0.62
C LEU A 71 -0.93 2.48 2.03
N LYS A 72 -1.52 3.35 2.82
CA LYS A 72 -1.09 3.58 4.21
C LYS A 72 -1.32 2.36 5.10
N LEU A 73 -2.41 1.62 4.86
CA LEU A 73 -2.64 0.36 5.56
C LEU A 73 -1.54 -0.66 5.22
N ILE A 74 -1.18 -0.78 3.96
CA ILE A 74 -0.10 -1.67 3.53
C ILE A 74 1.22 -1.27 4.19
N GLU A 75 1.51 0.03 4.23
CA GLU A 75 2.71 0.56 4.89
C GLU A 75 2.75 0.22 6.38
N TRP A 76 1.63 0.42 7.11
CA TRP A 76 1.67 0.14 8.55
C TRP A 76 1.88 -1.34 8.83
N LYS A 77 1.26 -2.21 8.05
CA LYS A 77 1.47 -3.66 8.21
C LYS A 77 2.92 -4.04 7.91
N TYR A 78 3.51 -3.44 6.89
CA TYR A 78 4.93 -3.64 6.58
C TYR A 78 5.82 -3.20 7.73
N PHE A 79 5.57 -2.03 8.30
CA PHE A 79 6.36 -1.53 9.42
C PHE A 79 6.23 -2.43 10.65
N LEU A 80 5.05 -2.96 10.95
CA LEU A 80 4.86 -3.86 12.08
C LEU A 80 5.56 -5.21 11.86
N ILE A 81 5.38 -5.80 10.69
CA ILE A 81 5.81 -7.17 10.44
C ILE A 81 7.29 -7.24 10.10
N LYS A 82 7.75 -6.40 9.17
CA LYS A 82 9.13 -6.45 8.68
C LYS A 82 10.10 -5.62 9.51
N GLN A 83 9.70 -4.42 9.90
CA GLN A 83 10.61 -3.50 10.59
C GLN A 83 10.43 -3.50 12.12
N LYS A 84 9.36 -4.12 12.61
CA LYS A 84 9.06 -4.14 14.04
C LYS A 84 9.02 -2.72 14.63
N ASP A 85 8.52 -1.76 13.85
CA ASP A 85 8.50 -0.35 14.21
C ASP A 85 7.06 0.11 14.39
N ILE A 86 6.58 0.04 15.63
CA ILE A 86 5.20 0.40 15.95
C ILE A 86 4.96 1.92 15.81
N ILE A 87 5.99 2.74 16.01
CA ILE A 87 5.87 4.19 15.91
C ILE A 87 5.59 4.58 14.46
N LYS A 88 6.39 4.05 13.52
CA LYS A 88 6.16 4.29 12.09
C LYS A 88 4.82 3.72 11.62
N ALA A 89 4.47 2.54 12.12
CA ALA A 89 3.19 1.92 11.79
C ALA A 89 2.02 2.78 12.23
N GLU A 90 2.06 3.32 13.46
CA GLU A 90 1.01 4.20 13.97
C GLU A 90 0.89 5.47 13.13
N GLN A 91 2.01 6.05 12.71
CA GLN A 91 1.98 7.22 11.84
C GLN A 91 1.27 6.92 10.51
N SER A 92 1.55 5.77 9.92
CA SER A 92 0.88 5.34 8.69
C SER A 92 -0.61 5.08 8.92
N PHE A 93 -0.97 4.47 10.06
CA PHE A 93 -2.36 4.27 10.43
C PHE A 93 -3.11 5.61 10.55
N MET A 94 -2.53 6.58 11.23
CA MET A 94 -3.15 7.90 11.38
C MET A 94 -3.35 8.58 10.02
N LYS A 95 -2.38 8.46 9.13
CA LYS A 95 -2.50 8.98 7.77
C LYS A 95 -3.58 8.27 6.97
N ALA A 96 -3.70 6.95 7.13
CA ALA A 96 -4.77 6.19 6.47
C ALA A 96 -6.15 6.72 6.87
N CYS A 97 -6.36 6.94 8.17
CA CYS A 97 -7.61 7.49 8.68
C CYS A 97 -7.86 8.91 8.17
N LEU A 98 -6.82 9.74 8.13
CA LEU A 98 -6.92 11.11 7.63
C LEU A 98 -7.38 11.11 6.16
N PHE A 99 -6.79 10.27 5.33
CA PHE A 99 -7.18 10.19 3.91
C PHE A 99 -8.60 9.65 3.75
N ALA A 100 -9.03 8.70 4.58
CA ALA A 100 -10.41 8.22 4.56
C ALA A 100 -11.38 9.34 4.93
N GLN A 101 -11.03 10.18 5.93
CA GLN A 101 -11.82 11.35 6.30
C GLN A 101 -11.89 12.37 5.17
N MET A 102 -10.76 12.62 4.49
CA MET A 102 -10.69 13.57 3.38
C MET A 102 -11.58 13.16 2.20
N THR A 103 -11.78 11.87 2.01
CA THR A 103 -12.66 11.34 0.97
C THR A 103 -14.07 11.04 1.50
N ALA A 104 -14.36 11.45 2.74
CA ALA A 104 -15.65 11.26 3.40
C ALA A 104 -16.12 9.80 3.43
N ASP A 105 -15.18 8.86 3.58
CA ASP A 105 -15.48 7.44 3.60
C ASP A 105 -15.48 6.92 5.05
N GLN A 106 -16.61 7.12 5.74
CA GLN A 106 -16.77 6.71 7.14
C GLN A 106 -16.68 5.19 7.30
N TYR A 107 -17.20 4.44 6.34
CA TYR A 107 -17.15 2.98 6.38
C TYR A 107 -15.70 2.49 6.32
N LEU A 108 -14.91 3.05 5.44
CA LEU A 108 -13.49 2.70 5.33
C LEU A 108 -12.73 3.09 6.59
N GLU A 109 -12.97 4.30 7.12
CA GLU A 109 -12.31 4.75 8.35
C GLU A 109 -12.57 3.76 9.50
N ASN A 110 -13.82 3.33 9.68
CA ASN A 110 -14.16 2.37 10.73
C ASN A 110 -13.44 1.03 10.52
N LYS A 111 -13.34 0.58 9.30
CA LYS A 111 -12.62 -0.66 8.97
C LYS A 111 -11.12 -0.54 9.26
N LEU A 112 -10.52 0.60 8.96
CA LEU A 112 -9.10 0.86 9.24
C LEU A 112 -8.83 0.82 10.75
N ILE A 113 -9.71 1.43 11.54
CA ILE A 113 -9.58 1.43 13.00
C ILE A 113 -9.66 -0.01 13.54
N GLN A 114 -10.62 -0.79 13.08
CA GLN A 114 -10.78 -2.19 13.50
C GLN A 114 -9.54 -3.02 13.15
N GLU A 115 -8.99 -2.83 11.95
CA GLU A 115 -7.82 -3.55 11.50
C GLU A 115 -6.59 -3.18 12.32
N TRP A 116 -6.43 -1.89 12.65
CA TRP A 116 -5.33 -1.42 13.49
C TRP A 116 -5.40 -2.01 14.89
N GLU A 117 -6.58 -2.00 15.52
CA GLU A 117 -6.76 -2.59 16.85
C GLU A 117 -6.40 -4.06 16.87
N LYS A 118 -6.77 -4.80 15.82
CA LYS A 118 -6.43 -6.21 15.66
C LYS A 118 -4.91 -6.40 15.54
N ASP A 119 -4.26 -5.59 14.72
CA ASP A 119 -2.82 -5.68 14.50
C ASP A 119 -2.04 -5.35 15.77
N VAL A 120 -2.46 -4.33 16.52
CA VAL A 120 -1.81 -3.94 17.77
C VAL A 120 -1.92 -5.03 18.83
N LYS A 121 -3.04 -5.72 18.90
CA LYS A 121 -3.22 -6.84 19.84
C LYS A 121 -2.28 -8.02 19.51
N SER A 122 -1.95 -8.19 18.23
CA SER A 122 -1.08 -9.27 17.78
C SER A 122 0.41 -8.88 17.83
N TYR A 123 0.69 -7.61 18.06
CA TYR A 123 2.06 -7.09 18.15
C TYR A 123 2.61 -7.31 19.56
#